data_50231d802bc2c08c5832378cacd7d398
#
_entry.id   50231d802bc2c08c5832378cacd7d398
#
_cell.length_a   1.000
_cell.length_b   1.000
_cell.length_c   1.000
_cell.angle_alpha   90.00
_cell.angle_beta   90.00
_cell.angle_gamma   90.00
#
_symmetry.space_group_name_H-M   'P 1'
#
loop_
_entity.id
_entity.type
_entity.pdbx_description
1 polymer ?
#
loop_
_entity_poly.entity_id
_entity_poly.type
_entity_poly.pdbx_seq_one_letter_code
_entity_poly.pdbx_strand_id
1 'polypeptide(L)'
;MPYAYVTVDGLKGTGALNVTSTAMDERLRILIEAVSQEFDRYANRQFQPLVGTRYFSGGGGIKLFVPDVISVSSLKEDTNKDGTFETTWAAADYDLWPYNAEPTTEYGRPYTSIVVSDKSTGTQDEFLVGRRNYEIVGTWGYRSVTLDAGRATTAVTTDATATAVALNGSATGFIGIGMTLLIDSEYMYVRNIGSGAGTSITVTRGVNGSTGATHTATAAISRFVYPSQLVEASFIQAARLWKRREASFASTVGFIDTGQMMTWKGIDDDVKLMLAPFRKIALGVGV
;
A
#
# COMPACT_ATOMS: atom_id res chain seq x y z
N MET A 1 -2.54 -8.77 -5.63
CA MET A 1 -2.30 -9.08 -4.22
C MET A 1 -3.40 -8.43 -3.41
N PRO A 2 -3.93 -9.04 -2.34
CA PRO A 2 -4.95 -8.42 -1.52
C PRO A 2 -4.35 -7.29 -0.67
N TYR A 3 -5.07 -6.18 -0.57
CA TYR A 3 -4.79 -5.07 0.33
C TYR A 3 -6.03 -4.19 0.49
N ALA A 4 -6.13 -3.50 1.62
CA ALA A 4 -7.17 -2.50 1.84
C ALA A 4 -6.63 -1.33 2.66
N TYR A 5 -7.20 -0.14 2.46
CA TYR A 5 -6.82 1.07 3.20
C TYR A 5 -7.64 1.26 4.47
N VAL A 6 -8.70 0.46 4.64
CA VAL A 6 -9.58 0.43 5.80
C VAL A 6 -9.84 -1.01 6.23
N THR A 7 -10.42 -1.18 7.40
CA THR A 7 -10.77 -2.49 7.95
C THR A 7 -12.27 -2.72 7.91
N VAL A 8 -12.64 -4.00 7.93
CA VAL A 8 -14.06 -4.40 8.04
C VAL A 8 -14.66 -3.91 9.36
N ASP A 9 -13.92 -4.04 10.47
CA ASP A 9 -14.38 -3.58 11.78
C ASP A 9 -14.55 -2.07 11.82
N GLY A 10 -13.59 -1.32 11.25
CA GLY A 10 -13.70 0.13 11.08
C GLY A 10 -14.92 0.52 10.26
N LEU A 11 -15.18 -0.16 9.14
CA LEU A 11 -16.34 0.10 8.30
C LEU A 11 -17.66 -0.17 9.02
N LYS A 12 -17.75 -1.24 9.79
CA LYS A 12 -18.90 -1.53 10.65
C LYS A 12 -19.07 -0.48 11.76
N GLY A 13 -17.95 -0.03 12.35
CA GLY A 13 -17.91 0.96 13.43
C GLY A 13 -18.32 2.37 13.01
N THR A 14 -18.33 2.71 11.71
CA THR A 14 -18.78 4.03 11.22
C THR A 14 -20.26 4.32 11.50
N GLY A 15 -21.06 3.30 11.87
CA GLY A 15 -22.51 3.41 12.00
C GLY A 15 -23.24 3.54 10.65
N ALA A 16 -22.50 3.66 9.54
CA ALA A 16 -23.08 3.74 8.21
C ALA A 16 -23.65 2.41 7.72
N LEU A 17 -23.17 1.29 8.28
CA LEU A 17 -23.63 -0.04 7.97
C LEU A 17 -24.44 -0.62 9.14
N ASN A 18 -25.65 -1.08 8.86
CA ASN A 18 -26.47 -1.84 9.83
C ASN A 18 -26.05 -3.32 9.85
N VAL A 19 -24.73 -3.59 10.00
CA VAL A 19 -24.19 -4.95 9.96
C VAL A 19 -23.31 -5.18 11.19
N THR A 20 -23.81 -5.99 12.10
CA THR A 20 -23.04 -6.44 13.29
C THR A 20 -22.55 -7.88 13.12
N SER A 21 -23.22 -8.67 12.28
CA SER A 21 -22.89 -10.07 12.04
C SER A 21 -21.56 -10.24 11.32
N THR A 22 -20.81 -11.28 11.70
CA THR A 22 -19.57 -11.71 11.03
C THR A 22 -19.83 -12.45 9.70
N ALA A 23 -21.06 -12.89 9.46
CA ALA A 23 -21.43 -13.63 8.24
C ALA A 23 -21.16 -12.84 6.93
N MET A 24 -21.05 -11.51 7.01
CA MET A 24 -20.80 -10.64 5.87
C MET A 24 -19.35 -10.17 5.75
N ASP A 25 -18.47 -10.57 6.66
CA ASP A 25 -17.11 -10.05 6.74
C ASP A 25 -16.29 -10.32 5.47
N GLU A 26 -16.42 -11.51 4.91
CA GLU A 26 -15.75 -11.83 3.65
C GLU A 26 -16.23 -10.94 2.49
N ARG A 27 -17.53 -10.65 2.44
CA ARG A 27 -18.09 -9.76 1.42
C ARG A 27 -17.64 -8.32 1.60
N LEU A 28 -17.60 -7.85 2.84
CA LEU A 28 -17.10 -6.52 3.19
C LEU A 28 -15.60 -6.41 2.89
N ARG A 29 -14.81 -7.46 3.17
CA ARG A 29 -13.39 -7.52 2.86
C ARG A 29 -13.14 -7.34 1.36
N ILE A 30 -13.87 -8.09 0.51
CA ILE A 30 -13.78 -7.96 -0.95
C ILE A 30 -14.15 -6.53 -1.39
N LEU A 31 -15.14 -5.93 -0.77
CA LEU A 31 -15.58 -4.58 -1.09
C LEU A 31 -14.50 -3.53 -0.79
N ILE A 32 -13.90 -3.57 0.40
CA ILE A 32 -12.83 -2.61 0.76
C ILE A 32 -11.56 -2.80 -0.08
N GLU A 33 -11.25 -4.04 -0.48
CA GLU A 33 -10.16 -4.31 -1.43
C GLU A 33 -10.44 -3.68 -2.80
N ALA A 34 -11.66 -3.84 -3.32
CA ALA A 34 -12.06 -3.27 -4.60
C ALA A 34 -12.00 -1.74 -4.60
N VAL A 35 -12.47 -1.09 -3.53
CA VAL A 35 -12.39 0.37 -3.35
C VAL A 35 -10.93 0.82 -3.31
N SER A 36 -10.08 0.11 -2.59
CA SER A 36 -8.65 0.46 -2.50
C SER A 36 -7.95 0.40 -3.86
N GLN A 37 -8.23 -0.63 -4.64
CA GLN A 37 -7.72 -0.76 -6.02
C GLN A 37 -8.27 0.30 -6.97
N GLU A 38 -9.52 0.71 -6.80
CA GLU A 38 -10.11 1.81 -7.56
C GLU A 38 -9.40 3.13 -7.25
N PHE A 39 -9.06 3.37 -6.00
CA PHE A 39 -8.36 4.59 -5.58
C PHE A 39 -6.92 4.65 -6.10
N ASP A 40 -6.20 3.53 -6.13
CA ASP A 40 -4.87 3.47 -6.75
C ASP A 40 -4.93 3.85 -8.24
N ARG A 41 -5.92 3.32 -8.94
CA ARG A 41 -6.14 3.66 -10.36
C ARG A 41 -6.52 5.12 -10.56
N TYR A 42 -7.40 5.66 -9.72
CA TYR A 42 -7.82 7.06 -9.79
C TYR A 42 -6.68 8.03 -9.48
N ALA A 43 -5.89 7.73 -8.46
CA ALA A 43 -4.76 8.54 -8.03
C ALA A 43 -3.52 8.35 -8.94
N ASN A 44 -3.52 7.34 -9.80
CA ASN A 44 -2.35 6.92 -10.59
C ASN A 44 -1.11 6.71 -9.72
N ARG A 45 -1.30 6.11 -8.54
CA ARG A 45 -0.24 5.75 -7.60
C ARG A 45 -0.65 4.62 -6.68
N GLN A 46 0.32 3.99 -6.07
CA GLN A 46 0.14 2.94 -5.09
C GLN A 46 0.43 3.49 -3.69
N PHE A 47 -0.54 3.40 -2.78
CA PHE A 47 -0.36 3.96 -1.44
C PHE A 47 0.37 3.02 -0.49
N GLN A 48 0.27 1.73 -0.71
CA GLN A 48 0.94 0.72 0.10
C GLN A 48 2.41 0.56 -0.30
N PRO A 49 3.30 0.20 0.63
CA PRO A 49 4.66 -0.18 0.30
C PRO A 49 4.67 -1.51 -0.47
N LEU A 50 5.47 -1.57 -1.52
CA LEU A 50 5.71 -2.76 -2.35
C LEU A 50 7.21 -2.96 -2.53
N VAL A 51 7.75 -4.04 -2.04
CA VAL A 51 9.15 -4.43 -2.28
C VAL A 51 9.27 -5.04 -3.67
N GLY A 52 10.27 -4.63 -4.42
CA GLY A 52 10.49 -5.20 -5.75
C GLY A 52 11.57 -4.52 -6.57
N THR A 53 11.94 -5.20 -7.65
CA THR A 53 12.88 -4.72 -8.64
C THR A 53 12.15 -4.03 -9.77
N ARG A 54 12.65 -2.87 -10.18
CA ARG A 54 12.15 -2.13 -11.35
C ARG A 54 13.31 -1.73 -12.24
N TYR A 55 13.03 -1.60 -13.53
CA TYR A 55 14.01 -1.28 -14.55
C TYR A 55 13.69 0.06 -15.18
N PHE A 56 14.74 0.85 -15.42
CA PHE A 56 14.60 2.21 -15.97
C PHE A 56 15.57 2.42 -17.11
N SER A 57 15.25 3.42 -17.93
CA SER A 57 16.08 3.87 -19.04
C SER A 57 16.76 5.19 -18.65
N GLY A 58 18.07 5.25 -18.75
CA GLY A 58 18.82 6.48 -18.52
C GLY A 58 18.66 7.45 -19.69
N GLY A 59 18.64 8.74 -19.38
CA GLY A 59 18.39 9.83 -20.34
C GLY A 59 19.61 10.72 -20.63
N GLY A 60 20.80 10.43 -20.08
CA GLY A 60 21.98 11.29 -20.22
C GLY A 60 21.87 12.56 -19.37
N GLY A 61 21.74 12.40 -18.07
CA GLY A 61 21.68 13.54 -17.15
C GLY A 61 21.81 13.12 -15.71
N ILE A 62 21.90 14.08 -14.82
CA ILE A 62 22.11 13.85 -13.39
C ILE A 62 20.84 13.36 -12.65
N LYS A 63 19.70 13.22 -13.34
CA LYS A 63 18.42 12.90 -12.70
C LYS A 63 17.70 11.79 -13.44
N LEU A 64 17.35 10.74 -12.69
CA LEU A 64 16.50 9.65 -13.14
C LEU A 64 15.13 9.77 -12.49
N PHE A 65 14.09 9.97 -13.32
CA PHE A 65 12.72 9.97 -12.83
C PHE A 65 12.23 8.55 -12.57
N VAL A 66 11.64 8.35 -11.40
CA VAL A 66 11.12 7.07 -10.97
C VAL A 66 9.67 7.23 -10.46
N PRO A 67 8.86 6.17 -10.45
CA PRO A 67 7.61 6.17 -9.71
C PRO A 67 7.84 6.46 -8.23
N ASP A 68 6.76 6.62 -7.47
CA ASP A 68 6.84 6.81 -6.03
C ASP A 68 7.74 5.73 -5.40
N VAL A 69 8.85 6.15 -4.80
CA VAL A 69 9.82 5.28 -4.13
C VAL A 69 10.00 5.72 -2.69
N ILE A 70 10.02 4.75 -1.80
CA ILE A 70 10.19 4.93 -0.35
C ILE A 70 11.66 4.77 0.02
N SER A 71 12.29 3.73 -0.51
CA SER A 71 13.71 3.46 -0.28
C SER A 71 14.30 2.70 -1.46
N VAL A 72 15.60 2.89 -1.67
CA VAL A 72 16.40 2.14 -2.63
C VAL A 72 17.39 1.29 -1.86
N SER A 73 17.37 -0.02 -2.09
CA SER A 73 18.30 -0.96 -1.47
C SER A 73 19.49 -1.26 -2.38
N SER A 74 19.29 -1.19 -3.69
CA SER A 74 20.35 -1.39 -4.69
C SER A 74 19.99 -0.63 -5.96
N LEU A 75 20.99 0.05 -6.52
CA LEU A 75 20.95 0.68 -7.83
C LEU A 75 22.12 0.11 -8.64
N LYS A 76 21.80 -0.51 -9.77
CA LYS A 76 22.79 -1.10 -10.66
C LYS A 76 22.61 -0.60 -12.08
N GLU A 77 23.71 -0.60 -12.81
CA GLU A 77 23.77 -0.15 -14.20
C GLU A 77 24.35 -1.23 -15.10
N ASP A 78 23.75 -1.40 -16.26
CA ASP A 78 24.25 -2.15 -17.41
C ASP A 78 25.00 -1.18 -18.31
N THR A 79 26.32 -1.15 -18.18
CA THR A 79 27.20 -0.18 -18.86
C THR A 79 27.54 -0.61 -20.30
N ASN A 80 27.54 -1.91 -20.57
CA ASN A 80 27.90 -2.47 -21.89
C ASN A 80 26.68 -2.81 -22.76
N LYS A 81 25.43 -2.71 -22.20
CA LYS A 81 24.14 -2.95 -22.85
C LYS A 81 23.92 -4.39 -23.30
N ASP A 82 24.45 -5.35 -22.54
CA ASP A 82 24.27 -6.79 -22.80
C ASP A 82 23.10 -7.41 -22.01
N GLY A 83 22.46 -6.63 -21.12
CA GLY A 83 21.35 -7.06 -20.27
C GLY A 83 21.81 -7.53 -18.88
N THR A 84 23.09 -7.46 -18.60
CA THR A 84 23.67 -7.73 -17.29
C THR A 84 23.93 -6.40 -16.56
N PHE A 85 23.69 -6.34 -15.26
CA PHE A 85 23.88 -5.11 -14.46
C PHE A 85 25.16 -5.23 -13.62
N GLU A 86 26.29 -4.89 -14.21
CA GLU A 86 27.61 -5.14 -13.61
C GLU A 86 27.99 -4.07 -12.59
N THR A 87 27.65 -2.82 -12.86
CA THR A 87 28.06 -1.69 -12.03
C THR A 87 27.05 -1.41 -10.95
N THR A 88 27.45 -1.58 -9.69
CA THR A 88 26.62 -1.22 -8.53
C THR A 88 27.01 0.17 -8.06
N TRP A 89 26.05 1.07 -8.01
CA TRP A 89 26.22 2.41 -7.46
C TRP A 89 26.26 2.34 -5.93
N ALA A 90 27.24 3.00 -5.33
CA ALA A 90 27.28 3.11 -3.88
C ALA A 90 26.16 4.06 -3.38
N ALA A 91 25.72 3.88 -2.15
CA ALA A 91 24.68 4.74 -1.56
C ALA A 91 25.10 6.23 -1.47
N ALA A 92 26.40 6.52 -1.54
CA ALA A 92 26.93 7.89 -1.56
C ALA A 92 26.93 8.52 -2.96
N ASP A 93 26.72 7.73 -4.02
CA ASP A 93 26.78 8.21 -5.41
C ASP A 93 25.46 8.88 -5.84
N TYR A 94 24.39 8.70 -5.09
CA TYR A 94 23.09 9.27 -5.42
C TYR A 94 22.30 9.72 -4.20
N ASP A 95 21.41 10.68 -4.43
CA ASP A 95 20.45 11.17 -3.45
C ASP A 95 19.01 10.92 -3.94
N LEU A 96 18.09 10.67 -3.00
CA LEU A 96 16.67 10.57 -3.31
C LEU A 96 16.03 11.95 -3.24
N TRP A 97 15.24 12.31 -4.25
CA TRP A 97 14.62 13.63 -4.38
C TRP A 97 13.08 13.54 -4.39
N PRO A 98 12.34 14.47 -3.73
CA PRO A 98 12.80 15.67 -3.00
C PRO A 98 13.50 15.31 -1.67
N TYR A 99 14.58 15.98 -1.31
CA TYR A 99 15.38 15.66 -0.11
C TYR A 99 14.58 15.54 1.19
N ASN A 100 13.53 16.36 1.35
CA ASN A 100 12.70 16.39 2.55
C ASN A 100 11.36 15.64 2.31
N ALA A 101 11.40 14.53 1.61
CA ALA A 101 10.19 13.74 1.35
C ALA A 101 9.75 12.91 2.57
N GLU A 102 10.71 12.28 3.25
CA GLU A 102 10.52 11.52 4.48
C GLU A 102 9.36 10.50 4.45
N PRO A 103 9.32 9.57 3.49
CA PRO A 103 8.17 8.68 3.27
C PRO A 103 7.89 7.70 4.40
N THR A 104 8.72 7.64 5.43
CA THR A 104 8.53 6.83 6.64
C THR A 104 7.88 7.60 7.78
N THR A 105 7.57 8.89 7.60
CA THR A 105 6.91 9.73 8.59
C THR A 105 5.43 9.95 8.26
N GLU A 106 4.64 10.33 9.27
CA GLU A 106 3.19 10.49 9.14
C GLU A 106 2.79 11.52 8.07
N TYR A 107 3.55 12.60 7.91
CA TYR A 107 3.30 13.65 6.94
C TYR A 107 4.22 13.56 5.71
N GLY A 108 4.98 12.48 5.63
CA GLY A 108 5.92 12.26 4.55
C GLY A 108 5.24 11.98 3.20
N ARG A 109 6.01 12.18 2.17
CA ARG A 109 5.64 11.92 0.76
C ARG A 109 6.73 11.08 0.09
N PRO A 110 6.45 10.43 -1.05
CA PRO A 110 7.44 9.60 -1.71
C PRO A 110 8.56 10.46 -2.34
N TYR A 111 9.69 9.86 -2.54
CA TYR A 111 10.66 10.33 -3.51
C TYR A 111 10.16 10.02 -4.92
N THR A 112 10.51 10.86 -5.88
CA THR A 112 10.03 10.76 -7.28
C THR A 112 11.16 10.75 -8.30
N SER A 113 12.38 10.87 -7.85
CA SER A 113 13.57 10.78 -8.68
C SER A 113 14.81 10.45 -7.86
N ILE A 114 15.81 9.92 -8.53
CA ILE A 114 17.16 9.68 -8.03
C ILE A 114 18.07 10.67 -8.73
N VAL A 115 18.94 11.33 -7.99
CA VAL A 115 19.82 12.38 -8.47
C VAL A 115 21.27 11.97 -8.16
N VAL A 116 22.17 12.15 -9.10
CA VAL A 116 23.61 11.95 -8.84
C VAL A 116 24.04 12.90 -7.72
N SER A 117 24.73 12.39 -6.73
CA SER A 117 25.16 13.18 -5.59
C SER A 117 26.41 14.00 -5.91
N ASP A 118 26.39 15.30 -5.58
CA ASP A 118 27.57 16.17 -5.68
C ASP A 118 28.72 15.72 -4.75
N LYS A 119 28.42 14.81 -3.82
CA LYS A 119 29.39 14.24 -2.87
C LYS A 119 29.88 12.86 -3.30
N SER A 120 29.47 12.40 -4.49
CA SER A 120 29.92 11.12 -5.01
C SER A 120 31.45 11.11 -5.07
N THR A 121 32.04 10.06 -4.50
CA THR A 121 33.47 9.75 -4.65
C THR A 121 33.69 8.73 -5.75
N GLY A 122 32.62 8.29 -6.40
CA GLY A 122 32.63 7.34 -7.50
C GLY A 122 32.88 7.99 -8.85
N THR A 123 32.74 7.20 -9.88
CA THR A 123 32.88 7.61 -11.29
C THR A 123 31.55 7.95 -11.97
N GLN A 124 30.46 7.99 -11.21
CA GLN A 124 29.12 8.20 -11.73
C GLN A 124 28.80 9.70 -11.73
N ASP A 125 28.83 10.30 -12.92
CA ASP A 125 28.55 11.71 -13.12
C ASP A 125 27.15 11.95 -13.72
N GLU A 126 26.58 10.93 -14.37
CA GLU A 126 25.29 11.00 -15.03
C GLU A 126 24.60 9.64 -15.15
N PHE A 127 23.30 9.62 -15.39
CA PHE A 127 22.57 8.43 -15.81
C PHE A 127 22.75 8.23 -17.32
N LEU A 128 23.64 7.35 -17.73
CA LEU A 128 23.99 7.08 -19.12
C LEU A 128 22.77 6.78 -19.98
N VAL A 129 22.75 7.27 -21.21
CA VAL A 129 21.68 6.99 -22.18
C VAL A 129 21.61 5.49 -22.48
N GLY A 130 20.46 4.90 -22.25
CA GLY A 130 20.23 3.49 -22.55
C GLY A 130 18.80 3.08 -22.29
N ARG A 131 18.36 2.00 -22.95
CA ARG A 131 17.05 1.39 -22.69
C ARG A 131 17.20 0.33 -21.63
N ARG A 132 16.43 0.44 -20.53
CA ARG A 132 16.39 -0.54 -19.46
C ARG A 132 17.79 -0.86 -18.89
N ASN A 133 18.64 0.13 -18.83
CA ASN A 133 20.03 -0.01 -18.39
C ASN A 133 20.24 0.26 -16.89
N TYR A 134 19.16 0.52 -16.14
CA TYR A 134 19.20 0.63 -14.67
C TYR A 134 18.27 -0.37 -14.02
N GLU A 135 18.80 -1.14 -13.06
CA GLU A 135 18.05 -2.02 -12.17
C GLU A 135 18.01 -1.38 -10.78
N ILE A 136 16.79 -1.19 -10.26
CA ILE A 136 16.58 -0.62 -8.93
C ILE A 136 15.78 -1.60 -8.09
N VAL A 137 16.39 -2.08 -7.02
CA VAL A 137 15.72 -2.85 -5.97
C VAL A 137 15.37 -1.90 -4.84
N GLY A 138 14.12 -1.91 -4.40
CA GLY A 138 13.68 -0.99 -3.36
C GLY A 138 12.26 -1.24 -2.88
N THR A 139 11.80 -0.33 -2.03
CA THR A 139 10.41 -0.27 -1.60
C THR A 139 9.71 0.87 -2.33
N TRP A 140 8.66 0.54 -3.05
CA TRP A 140 7.89 1.44 -3.89
C TRP A 140 6.54 1.74 -3.26
N GLY A 141 6.00 2.93 -3.48
CA GLY A 141 4.71 3.34 -2.97
C GLY A 141 4.73 4.75 -2.39
N TYR A 142 3.57 5.18 -1.90
CA TYR A 142 3.42 6.56 -1.43
C TYR A 142 4.20 6.80 -0.13
N ARG A 143 4.02 5.94 0.88
CA ARG A 143 4.74 6.00 2.16
C ARG A 143 4.68 4.66 2.89
N SER A 144 5.58 4.48 3.85
CA SER A 144 5.64 3.31 4.74
C SER A 144 5.67 3.75 6.20
N VAL A 145 4.50 4.08 6.74
CA VAL A 145 4.33 4.42 8.14
C VAL A 145 3.72 3.23 8.85
N THR A 146 4.35 2.80 9.94
CA THR A 146 3.87 1.70 10.77
C THR A 146 3.68 2.16 12.20
N LEU A 147 2.66 1.60 12.85
CA LEU A 147 2.43 1.73 14.28
C LEU A 147 2.45 0.34 14.91
N ASP A 148 2.93 0.28 16.16
CA ASP A 148 2.81 -0.93 16.96
C ASP A 148 1.33 -1.36 17.02
N ALA A 149 1.07 -2.62 16.68
CA ALA A 149 -0.27 -3.19 16.77
C ALA A 149 -0.67 -3.56 18.20
N GLY A 150 0.21 -3.35 19.19
CA GLY A 150 -0.01 -3.72 20.58
C GLY A 150 -0.10 -5.24 20.80
N ARG A 151 0.42 -6.01 19.85
CA ARG A 151 0.40 -7.48 19.86
C ARG A 151 1.73 -8.03 19.36
N ALA A 152 2.03 -9.24 19.77
CA ALA A 152 3.17 -10.00 19.32
C ALA A 152 2.75 -11.46 19.03
N THR A 153 3.58 -12.19 18.33
CA THR A 153 3.39 -13.63 18.13
C THR A 153 3.53 -14.39 19.45
N THR A 154 2.88 -15.55 19.56
CA THR A 154 3.02 -16.40 20.74
C THR A 154 4.36 -17.16 20.76
N ALA A 155 4.55 -17.99 21.80
CA ALA A 155 5.77 -18.80 21.99
C ALA A 155 6.01 -19.88 20.92
N VAL A 156 5.14 -20.02 19.94
CA VAL A 156 5.30 -20.99 18.85
C VAL A 156 5.86 -20.28 17.63
N THR A 157 6.92 -20.85 17.07
CA THR A 157 7.47 -20.36 15.79
C THR A 157 6.43 -20.50 14.70
N THR A 158 6.15 -19.40 13.98
CA THR A 158 5.20 -19.40 12.87
C THR A 158 5.90 -19.92 11.61
N ASP A 159 5.46 -21.05 11.10
CA ASP A 159 5.97 -21.60 9.83
C ASP A 159 5.69 -20.63 8.68
N ALA A 160 6.65 -20.48 7.76
CA ALA A 160 6.52 -19.65 6.57
C ALA A 160 5.32 -20.04 5.67
N THR A 161 4.84 -21.27 5.74
CA THR A 161 3.67 -21.76 5.00
C THR A 161 2.36 -21.64 5.79
N ALA A 162 2.42 -21.43 7.10
CA ALA A 162 1.22 -21.34 7.94
C ALA A 162 0.42 -20.08 7.59
N THR A 163 -0.88 -20.23 7.41
CA THR A 163 -1.81 -19.12 7.19
C THR A 163 -2.40 -18.57 8.49
N ALA A 164 -2.31 -19.32 9.58
CA ALA A 164 -2.76 -18.91 10.91
C ALA A 164 -1.57 -18.43 11.75
N VAL A 165 -1.70 -17.25 12.32
CA VAL A 165 -0.72 -16.65 13.24
C VAL A 165 -1.36 -16.51 14.61
N ALA A 166 -0.76 -17.15 15.61
CA ALA A 166 -1.19 -17.06 17.00
C ALA A 166 -0.62 -15.78 17.66
N LEU A 167 -1.43 -15.14 18.50
CA LEU A 167 -1.15 -13.86 19.14
C LEU A 167 -1.03 -14.03 20.66
N ASN A 168 -0.27 -13.16 21.30
CA ASN A 168 -0.12 -13.08 22.76
C ASN A 168 -1.36 -12.50 23.47
N GLY A 169 -2.43 -12.20 22.77
CA GLY A 169 -3.68 -11.67 23.28
C GLY A 169 -4.72 -11.52 22.19
N SER A 170 -5.90 -11.00 22.52
CA SER A 170 -6.97 -10.79 21.55
C SER A 170 -6.57 -9.80 20.45
N ALA A 171 -6.86 -10.13 19.20
CA ALA A 171 -6.76 -9.21 18.07
C ALA A 171 -7.78 -8.05 18.14
N THR A 172 -8.94 -8.29 18.80
CA THR A 172 -10.06 -7.34 18.85
C THR A 172 -9.61 -5.97 19.37
N GLY A 173 -9.92 -4.93 18.60
CA GLY A 173 -9.54 -3.55 18.89
C GLY A 173 -8.10 -3.16 18.50
N PHE A 174 -7.28 -4.11 18.08
CA PHE A 174 -5.87 -3.90 17.72
C PHE A 174 -5.57 -4.26 16.27
N ILE A 175 -6.05 -5.43 15.85
CA ILE A 175 -5.87 -5.96 14.49
C ILE A 175 -7.25 -6.17 13.89
N GLY A 176 -7.48 -5.70 12.67
CA GLY A 176 -8.75 -5.81 11.94
C GLY A 176 -8.60 -6.53 10.61
N ILE A 177 -9.69 -7.13 10.13
CA ILE A 177 -9.76 -7.73 8.78
C ILE A 177 -9.53 -6.64 7.74
N GLY A 178 -8.58 -6.86 6.84
CA GLY A 178 -8.18 -5.89 5.82
C GLY A 178 -6.87 -5.14 6.14
N MET A 179 -6.32 -5.28 7.36
CA MET A 179 -5.03 -4.69 7.70
C MET A 179 -3.88 -5.41 6.99
N THR A 180 -2.88 -4.62 6.59
CA THR A 180 -1.55 -5.14 6.26
C THR A 180 -0.66 -4.97 7.48
N LEU A 181 -0.07 -6.06 7.92
CA LEU A 181 0.82 -6.15 9.07
C LEU A 181 2.26 -6.30 8.59
N LEU A 182 3.19 -5.86 9.41
CA LEU A 182 4.62 -6.10 9.27
C LEU A 182 5.09 -6.88 10.51
N ILE A 183 5.68 -8.05 10.29
CA ILE A 183 6.35 -8.85 11.31
C ILE A 183 7.77 -9.10 10.81
N ASP A 184 8.76 -8.60 11.52
CA ASP A 184 10.15 -8.53 11.06
C ASP A 184 10.25 -7.85 9.69
N SER A 185 10.50 -8.60 8.61
CA SER A 185 10.56 -8.11 7.23
C SER A 185 9.41 -8.62 6.33
N GLU A 186 8.48 -9.39 6.89
CA GLU A 186 7.37 -9.96 6.13
C GLU A 186 6.11 -9.12 6.23
N TYR A 187 5.48 -8.86 5.08
CA TYR A 187 4.15 -8.27 5.01
C TYR A 187 3.09 -9.35 4.96
N MET A 188 2.09 -9.22 5.81
CA MET A 188 0.96 -10.15 5.93
C MET A 188 -0.36 -9.39 5.84
N TYR A 189 -1.29 -9.91 5.06
CA TYR A 189 -2.62 -9.34 4.95
C TYR A 189 -3.64 -10.13 5.77
N VAL A 190 -4.34 -9.47 6.69
CA VAL A 190 -5.32 -10.10 7.59
C VAL A 190 -6.61 -10.41 6.83
N ARG A 191 -6.93 -11.70 6.72
CA ARG A 191 -8.15 -12.18 6.08
C ARG A 191 -9.29 -12.43 7.05
N ASN A 192 -8.95 -12.91 8.25
CA ASN A 192 -9.95 -13.22 9.27
C ASN A 192 -9.32 -13.16 10.67
N ILE A 193 -10.17 -12.95 11.66
CA ILE A 193 -9.82 -13.04 13.08
C ILE A 193 -10.45 -14.32 13.63
N GLY A 194 -9.67 -15.13 14.34
CA GLY A 194 -10.13 -16.38 14.92
C GLY A 194 -11.30 -16.18 15.87
N SER A 195 -12.18 -17.17 15.93
CA SER A 195 -13.35 -17.17 16.82
C SER A 195 -12.97 -17.24 18.30
N GLY A 196 -13.90 -16.88 19.16
CA GLY A 196 -13.70 -16.90 20.61
C GLY A 196 -12.90 -15.71 21.13
N ALA A 197 -11.80 -15.96 21.82
CA ALA A 197 -10.96 -14.90 22.40
C ALA A 197 -10.20 -14.07 21.36
N GLY A 198 -10.25 -14.45 20.07
CA GLY A 198 -9.54 -13.73 18.99
C GLY A 198 -8.01 -13.76 19.11
N THR A 199 -7.47 -14.83 19.70
CA THR A 199 -6.02 -14.99 19.93
C THR A 199 -5.26 -15.53 18.71
N SER A 200 -5.91 -15.60 17.57
CA SER A 200 -5.29 -15.96 16.29
C SER A 200 -5.88 -15.16 15.15
N ILE A 201 -5.08 -14.96 14.12
CA ILE A 201 -5.51 -14.32 12.87
C ILE A 201 -5.20 -15.24 11.70
N THR A 202 -6.04 -15.20 10.67
CA THR A 202 -5.75 -15.85 9.39
C THR A 202 -5.23 -14.80 8.42
N VAL A 203 -4.09 -15.08 7.80
CA VAL A 203 -3.38 -14.11 6.95
C VAL A 203 -3.06 -14.70 5.57
N THR A 204 -2.89 -13.81 4.61
CA THR A 204 -2.13 -14.11 3.38
C THR A 204 -0.70 -13.65 3.63
N ARG A 205 0.25 -14.58 3.52
CA ARG A 205 1.67 -14.38 3.78
C ARG A 205 2.40 -13.83 2.56
N GLY A 206 3.55 -13.20 2.79
CA GLY A 206 4.44 -12.74 1.71
C GLY A 206 3.77 -11.75 0.75
N VAL A 207 2.86 -10.91 1.23
CA VAL A 207 2.23 -9.89 0.39
C VAL A 207 3.19 -8.75 0.08
N ASN A 208 2.84 -7.90 -0.89
CA ASN A 208 3.59 -6.70 -1.24
C ASN A 208 5.07 -6.96 -1.59
N GLY A 209 5.35 -8.11 -2.20
CA GLY A 209 6.71 -8.47 -2.64
C GLY A 209 7.65 -8.93 -1.54
N SER A 210 7.18 -9.05 -0.30
CA SER A 210 7.95 -9.70 0.75
C SER A 210 7.94 -11.22 0.61
N THR A 211 8.88 -11.88 1.28
CA THR A 211 8.95 -13.35 1.31
C THR A 211 8.42 -13.84 2.65
N GLY A 212 7.62 -14.91 2.63
CA GLY A 212 7.18 -15.58 3.85
C GLY A 212 8.38 -16.12 4.62
N ALA A 213 8.43 -15.85 5.93
CA ALA A 213 9.52 -16.23 6.81
C ALA A 213 8.99 -16.83 8.14
N THR A 214 9.81 -17.58 8.85
CA THR A 214 9.49 -17.99 10.21
C THR A 214 9.71 -16.83 11.18
N HIS A 215 8.82 -16.68 12.16
CA HIS A 215 8.91 -15.63 13.17
C HIS A 215 9.05 -16.26 14.55
N THR A 216 9.97 -15.73 15.35
CA THR A 216 10.20 -16.20 16.70
C THR A 216 9.02 -15.84 17.61
N ALA A 217 8.92 -16.53 18.73
CA ALA A 217 8.04 -16.12 19.81
C ALA A 217 8.30 -14.66 20.19
N THR A 218 7.24 -13.92 20.49
CA THR A 218 7.30 -12.49 20.89
C THR A 218 7.76 -11.53 19.79
N ALA A 219 7.82 -11.95 18.52
CA ALA A 219 8.06 -11.01 17.42
C ALA A 219 6.98 -9.92 17.41
N ALA A 220 7.42 -8.67 17.40
CA ALA A 220 6.52 -7.51 17.40
C ALA A 220 5.71 -7.43 16.10
N ILE A 221 4.45 -7.08 16.23
CA ILE A 221 3.56 -6.89 15.09
C ILE A 221 3.30 -5.40 14.92
N SER A 222 3.66 -4.87 13.77
CA SER A 222 3.33 -3.51 13.36
C SER A 222 2.22 -3.52 12.29
N ARG A 223 1.41 -2.47 12.27
CA ARG A 223 0.36 -2.26 11.25
C ARG A 223 0.69 -1.05 10.40
N PHE A 224 0.41 -1.11 9.11
CA PHE A 224 0.54 0.07 8.25
C PHE A 224 -0.56 1.09 8.50
N VAL A 225 -0.19 2.36 8.37
CA VAL A 225 -1.10 3.51 8.51
C VAL A 225 -1.09 4.31 7.22
N TYR A 226 -2.27 4.56 6.69
CA TYR A 226 -2.48 5.32 5.47
C TYR A 226 -2.87 6.77 5.77
N PRO A 227 -2.76 7.70 4.79
CA PRO A 227 -3.23 9.07 4.97
C PRO A 227 -4.69 9.11 5.41
N SER A 228 -5.01 9.95 6.41
CA SER A 228 -6.36 10.04 6.97
C SER A 228 -7.44 10.33 5.92
N GLN A 229 -7.13 11.21 4.95
CA GLN A 229 -8.04 11.52 3.84
C GLN A 229 -8.33 10.29 2.95
N LEU A 230 -7.32 9.45 2.70
CA LEU A 230 -7.49 8.21 1.95
C LEU A 230 -8.35 7.20 2.73
N VAL A 231 -8.13 7.10 4.03
CA VAL A 231 -8.88 6.22 4.92
C VAL A 231 -10.34 6.64 4.95
N GLU A 232 -10.62 7.94 5.19
CA GLU A 232 -12.00 8.45 5.25
C GLU A 232 -12.70 8.32 3.90
N ALA A 233 -12.06 8.66 2.80
CA ALA A 233 -12.57 8.45 1.45
C ALA A 233 -12.93 6.98 1.21
N SER A 234 -12.11 6.03 1.70
CA SER A 234 -12.35 4.60 1.58
C SER A 234 -13.58 4.14 2.37
N PHE A 235 -13.78 4.67 3.58
CA PHE A 235 -14.97 4.39 4.38
C PHE A 235 -16.24 4.90 3.68
N ILE A 236 -16.23 6.15 3.22
CA ILE A 236 -17.37 6.76 2.54
C ILE A 236 -17.74 5.96 1.29
N GLN A 237 -16.77 5.69 0.42
CA GLN A 237 -17.02 4.97 -0.83
C GLN A 237 -17.49 3.53 -0.58
N ALA A 238 -16.86 2.81 0.35
CA ALA A 238 -17.27 1.45 0.69
C ALA A 238 -18.67 1.39 1.29
N ALA A 239 -19.03 2.32 2.19
CA ALA A 239 -20.37 2.40 2.76
C ALA A 239 -21.43 2.68 1.68
N ARG A 240 -21.15 3.56 0.74
CA ARG A 240 -22.07 3.87 -0.38
C ARG A 240 -22.25 2.67 -1.30
N LEU A 241 -21.18 1.99 -1.68
CA LEU A 241 -21.27 0.79 -2.52
C LEU A 241 -22.02 -0.35 -1.80
N TRP A 242 -21.86 -0.46 -0.48
CA TRP A 242 -22.62 -1.43 0.31
C TRP A 242 -24.11 -1.14 0.29
N LYS A 243 -24.50 0.12 0.50
CA LYS A 243 -25.92 0.54 0.49
C LYS A 243 -26.59 0.39 -0.87
N ARG A 244 -25.84 0.51 -1.98
CA ARG A 244 -26.39 0.25 -3.32
C ARG A 244 -26.97 -1.16 -3.49
N ARG A 245 -26.52 -2.12 -2.71
CA ARG A 245 -27.08 -3.46 -2.69
C ARG A 245 -28.59 -3.45 -2.35
N GLU A 246 -29.01 -2.56 -1.45
CA GLU A 246 -30.41 -2.43 -1.04
C GLU A 246 -31.31 -1.96 -2.19
N ALA A 247 -30.74 -1.21 -3.12
CA ALA A 247 -31.39 -0.76 -4.34
C ALA A 247 -31.11 -1.69 -5.55
N SER A 248 -30.81 -2.98 -5.30
CA SER A 248 -30.51 -3.97 -6.35
C SER A 248 -29.46 -3.50 -7.36
N PHE A 249 -28.47 -2.70 -6.91
CA PHE A 249 -27.41 -2.09 -7.72
C PHE A 249 -27.90 -1.17 -8.84
N ALA A 250 -29.11 -0.63 -8.75
CA ALA A 250 -29.64 0.32 -9.72
C ALA A 250 -28.71 1.54 -9.87
N SER A 251 -28.58 2.05 -11.08
CA SER A 251 -27.78 3.25 -11.36
C SER A 251 -28.52 4.54 -10.98
N THR A 252 -29.84 4.47 -10.84
CA THR A 252 -30.70 5.59 -10.47
C THR A 252 -31.77 5.11 -9.52
N VAL A 253 -31.94 5.80 -8.41
CA VAL A 253 -33.04 5.56 -7.44
C VAL A 253 -33.85 6.83 -7.35
N GLY A 254 -35.13 6.73 -7.69
CA GLY A 254 -36.12 7.79 -7.49
C GLY A 254 -36.78 7.68 -6.11
N PHE A 255 -36.77 8.74 -5.34
CA PHE A 255 -37.57 8.85 -4.11
C PHE A 255 -38.92 9.45 -4.47
N ILE A 256 -39.98 8.63 -4.45
CA ILE A 256 -41.33 9.02 -4.84
C ILE A 256 -41.85 10.18 -3.96
N ASP A 257 -41.42 10.22 -2.72
CA ASP A 257 -41.87 11.18 -1.71
C ASP A 257 -41.28 12.59 -1.87
N THR A 258 -40.10 12.71 -2.49
CA THR A 258 -39.37 14.00 -2.62
C THR A 258 -39.13 14.42 -4.06
N GLY A 259 -39.46 13.58 -5.03
CA GLY A 259 -39.19 13.84 -6.46
C GLY A 259 -37.70 13.90 -6.81
N GLN A 260 -36.83 13.51 -5.88
CA GLN A 260 -35.38 13.55 -6.10
C GLN A 260 -34.90 12.24 -6.74
N MET A 261 -34.10 12.38 -7.78
CA MET A 261 -33.40 11.26 -8.40
C MET A 261 -31.92 11.26 -7.93
N MET A 262 -31.51 10.22 -7.24
CA MET A 262 -30.08 9.96 -6.99
C MET A 262 -29.50 9.14 -8.14
N THR A 263 -28.51 9.70 -8.83
CA THR A 263 -27.74 9.02 -9.87
C THR A 263 -26.41 8.59 -9.28
N TRP A 264 -26.08 7.32 -9.36
CA TRP A 264 -24.81 6.78 -8.90
C TRP A 264 -23.77 6.89 -10.03
N LYS A 265 -22.81 7.76 -9.85
CA LYS A 265 -21.58 7.83 -10.66
C LYS A 265 -20.50 6.99 -9.96
N GLY A 266 -19.49 6.51 -10.64
CA GLY A 266 -18.41 5.70 -10.07
C GLY A 266 -17.88 6.21 -8.72
N ILE A 267 -16.73 6.88 -8.67
CA ILE A 267 -16.26 7.58 -7.46
C ILE A 267 -17.05 8.89 -7.31
N ASP A 268 -17.61 9.12 -6.14
CA ASP A 268 -18.38 10.33 -5.85
C ASP A 268 -17.49 11.59 -5.80
N ASP A 269 -18.07 12.74 -6.03
CA ASP A 269 -17.31 13.98 -6.22
C ASP A 269 -16.64 14.46 -4.91
N ASP A 270 -17.23 14.24 -3.75
CA ASP A 270 -16.60 14.49 -2.45
C ASP A 270 -15.43 13.56 -2.18
N VAL A 271 -15.53 12.28 -2.55
CA VAL A 271 -14.43 11.32 -2.48
C VAL A 271 -13.29 11.71 -3.43
N LYS A 272 -13.63 12.14 -4.65
CA LYS A 272 -12.63 12.67 -5.60
C LYS A 272 -11.91 13.89 -5.04
N LEU A 273 -12.61 14.78 -4.36
CA LEU A 273 -12.02 15.95 -3.73
C LEU A 273 -11.01 15.56 -2.64
N MET A 274 -11.33 14.55 -1.82
CA MET A 274 -10.40 14.02 -0.80
C MET A 274 -9.17 13.37 -1.44
N LEU A 275 -9.32 12.74 -2.59
CA LEU A 275 -8.22 12.07 -3.30
C LEU A 275 -7.41 13.00 -4.20
N ALA A 276 -7.93 14.19 -4.53
CA ALA A 276 -7.28 15.14 -5.44
C ALA A 276 -5.82 15.50 -5.05
N PRO A 277 -5.48 15.73 -3.77
CA PRO A 277 -4.10 16.04 -3.36
C PRO A 277 -3.11 14.91 -3.66
N PHE A 278 -3.61 13.68 -3.76
CA PHE A 278 -2.78 12.50 -4.00
C PHE A 278 -2.67 12.14 -5.48
N ARG A 279 -3.45 12.76 -6.35
CA ARG A 279 -3.49 12.39 -7.75
C ARG A 279 -2.19 12.73 -8.45
N LYS A 280 -1.54 11.74 -9.04
CA LYS A 280 -0.36 11.92 -9.88
C LYS A 280 -0.80 12.17 -11.32
N ILE A 281 -0.55 13.38 -11.81
CA ILE A 281 -0.78 13.69 -13.21
C ILE A 281 0.30 12.95 -13.99
N ALA A 282 -0.09 12.04 -14.89
CA ALA A 282 0.83 11.49 -15.85
C ALA A 282 1.23 12.62 -16.81
N LEU A 283 2.33 13.30 -16.51
CA LEU A 283 3.00 14.11 -17.53
C LEU A 283 3.46 13.09 -18.56
N GLY A 284 2.87 13.16 -19.77
CA GLY A 284 3.35 12.36 -20.87
C GLY A 284 4.82 12.69 -21.09
N VAL A 285 5.69 11.85 -20.56
CA VAL A 285 7.08 11.83 -20.97
C VAL A 285 7.03 11.27 -22.36
N GLY A 286 7.22 12.15 -23.34
CA GLY A 286 7.33 11.75 -24.74
C GLY A 286 8.38 10.63 -24.81
N VAL A 287 7.96 9.54 -25.43
CA VAL A 287 8.78 8.39 -25.78
C VAL A 287 9.87 8.84 -26.75
#